data_2aa364ed68d6db8cf43d2d647e1674f9
#
_entry.id   2aa364ed68d6db8cf43d2d647e1674f9
#
_cell.length_a   1.000
_cell.length_b   1.000
_cell.length_c   1.000
_cell.angle_alpha   90.00
_cell.angle_beta   90.00
_cell.angle_gamma   90.00
#
_symmetry.space_group_name_H-M   'P 1'
#
loop_
_entity.id
_entity.type
_entity.pdbx_description
1 polymer ?
#
loop_
_entity_poly.entity_id
_entity_poly.type
_entity_poly.pdbx_seq_one_letter_code
_entity_poly.pdbx_strand_id
1 'polypeptide(L)'
;MAKPIKITETILRDAHQSLIATRMTTEQMLPIIDKMDQVGYHSVECWGGATFDASLRFLKEDPWDRLRKFRDGFKNTKLQMLFRGQNILGYRPYADDVVQYFVQKSIANGIDIIRIFDCMNDLRNLQTAVDAANKEKGHAQVAMAYTLGDAYTLDYWKDLAKRIEDMGANSICIKDMAGLLLPYKAEELVKELKATVDIPIQLHTHYTSGVASMTYMKAVEAGVDVIDTAMSPFSMGTSQPATEVMVETFKNTPYDTGLDQKLLAEIADYFRPIRDEAIDSGLLNPKNLGVNIKTLLYQVPGGMLSNLTSQLESQHAADKYYEVLEEVPKVRKDLGECPLVTPSSQIVGTQAVFNVITGERYKMVTEETKEILEGKYGATVKPFNPEVQKKCIGDKKPITCRYADMIEDELPGFEKEVEAYKEQDEDVLSYALFPQVATEYFKYRDAQEKKIDVNEGNEEAYPV
;
A
#
# COMPACT_ATOMS: atom_id res chain seq x y z
N MET A 1 -25.62 13.75 -13.36
CA MET A 1 -25.72 15.04 -12.66
C MET A 1 -24.49 15.16 -11.77
N ALA A 2 -23.89 16.35 -11.71
CA ALA A 2 -22.79 16.60 -10.78
C ALA A 2 -23.27 16.39 -9.33
N LYS A 3 -22.42 15.83 -8.47
CA LYS A 3 -22.72 15.54 -7.07
C LYS A 3 -21.52 15.88 -6.19
N PRO A 4 -21.74 16.15 -4.89
CA PRO A 4 -20.66 16.38 -3.94
C PRO A 4 -19.61 15.26 -4.00
N ILE A 5 -18.33 15.65 -4.07
CA ILE A 5 -17.24 14.70 -4.02
C ILE A 5 -16.98 14.25 -2.57
N LYS A 6 -16.69 12.99 -2.38
CA LYS A 6 -16.35 12.43 -1.07
C LYS A 6 -14.85 12.35 -0.91
N ILE A 7 -14.38 12.50 0.33
CA ILE A 7 -12.97 12.49 0.70
C ILE A 7 -12.66 11.26 1.56
N THR A 8 -11.62 10.53 1.20
CA THR A 8 -10.92 9.60 2.10
C THR A 8 -9.63 10.26 2.57
N GLU A 9 -9.48 10.40 3.88
CA GLU A 9 -8.27 10.94 4.50
C GLU A 9 -7.23 9.83 4.72
N THR A 10 -5.97 10.07 4.35
CA THR A 10 -4.90 9.07 4.37
C THR A 10 -3.79 9.34 5.39
N ILE A 11 -3.90 10.40 6.18
CA ILE A 11 -2.81 10.81 7.09
C ILE A 11 -2.43 9.74 8.10
N LEU A 12 -3.39 8.91 8.52
CA LEU A 12 -3.15 7.85 9.52
C LEU A 12 -2.54 6.56 8.92
N ARG A 13 -2.37 6.49 7.58
CA ARG A 13 -1.72 5.34 6.93
C ARG A 13 -0.79 5.75 5.80
N ASP A 14 -1.31 6.00 4.58
CA ASP A 14 -0.49 6.12 3.36
C ASP A 14 0.38 7.37 3.33
N ALA A 15 -0.13 8.48 3.84
CA ALA A 15 0.60 9.73 3.87
C ALA A 15 1.87 9.63 4.75
N HIS A 16 1.75 9.18 5.99
CA HIS A 16 2.92 9.02 6.85
C HIS A 16 3.78 7.80 6.47
N GLN A 17 3.20 6.77 5.84
CA GLN A 17 4.01 5.71 5.23
C GLN A 17 4.93 6.28 4.14
N SER A 18 4.41 7.16 3.30
CA SER A 18 5.13 7.73 2.16
C SER A 18 6.20 8.76 2.55
N LEU A 19 5.99 9.51 3.63
CA LEU A 19 6.87 10.60 4.02
C LEU A 19 7.82 10.26 5.17
N ILE A 20 7.37 9.46 6.16
CA ILE A 20 8.15 9.12 7.35
C ILE A 20 8.22 7.59 7.60
N ALA A 21 8.14 6.82 6.54
CA ALA A 21 8.30 5.36 6.56
C ALA A 21 7.48 4.67 7.67
N THR A 22 6.22 5.11 7.88
CA THR A 22 5.29 4.55 8.87
C THR A 22 5.73 4.72 10.34
N ARG A 23 6.45 5.79 10.67
CA ARG A 23 6.97 6.02 12.02
C ARG A 23 6.06 6.85 12.93
N MET A 24 4.87 7.29 12.48
CA MET A 24 3.92 7.96 13.37
C MET A 24 3.36 6.95 14.38
N THR A 25 3.47 7.27 15.67
CA THR A 25 3.05 6.39 16.76
C THR A 25 1.54 6.44 17.00
N THR A 26 0.98 5.43 17.64
CA THR A 26 -0.42 5.42 18.05
C THR A 26 -0.71 6.59 19.00
N GLU A 27 0.19 6.88 19.92
CA GLU A 27 0.08 7.98 20.88
C GLU A 27 0.02 9.36 20.18
N GLN A 28 0.76 9.54 19.08
CA GLN A 28 0.70 10.76 18.27
C GLN A 28 -0.61 10.89 17.47
N MET A 29 -1.30 9.79 17.18
CA MET A 29 -2.53 9.80 16.37
C MET A 29 -3.80 9.97 17.22
N LEU A 30 -3.87 9.31 18.39
CA LEU A 30 -5.10 9.22 19.19
C LEU A 30 -5.71 10.57 19.61
N PRO A 31 -4.95 11.59 20.03
CA PRO A 31 -5.55 12.82 20.57
C PRO A 31 -6.39 13.61 19.59
N ILE A 32 -6.21 13.43 18.29
CA ILE A 32 -6.92 14.18 17.24
C ILE A 32 -8.12 13.44 16.66
N ILE A 33 -8.29 12.15 16.97
CA ILE A 33 -9.28 11.28 16.34
C ILE A 33 -10.71 11.82 16.52
N ASP A 34 -11.07 12.29 17.70
CA ASP A 34 -12.42 12.84 17.95
C ASP A 34 -12.76 14.01 17.03
N LYS A 35 -11.77 14.86 16.72
CA LYS A 35 -11.97 15.94 15.74
C LYS A 35 -12.06 15.41 14.31
N MET A 36 -11.21 14.44 13.96
CA MET A 36 -11.26 13.81 12.64
C MET A 36 -12.60 13.10 12.40
N ASP A 37 -13.18 12.47 13.41
CA ASP A 37 -14.48 11.80 13.32
C ASP A 37 -15.65 12.77 13.08
N GLN A 38 -15.49 14.04 13.45
CA GLN A 38 -16.50 15.07 13.25
C GLN A 38 -16.45 15.73 11.86
N VAL A 39 -15.38 15.53 11.09
CA VAL A 39 -15.19 16.17 9.78
C VAL A 39 -16.25 15.75 8.76
N GLY A 40 -16.68 14.50 8.80
CA GLY A 40 -17.59 13.93 7.81
C GLY A 40 -16.89 13.30 6.60
N TYR A 41 -15.66 12.81 6.77
CA TYR A 41 -14.96 12.03 5.76
C TYR A 41 -15.78 10.81 5.31
N HIS A 42 -15.63 10.41 4.06
CA HIS A 42 -16.16 9.15 3.56
C HIS A 42 -15.53 7.95 4.31
N SER A 43 -14.23 8.01 4.49
CA SER A 43 -13.45 7.06 5.28
C SER A 43 -12.12 7.69 5.70
N VAL A 44 -11.47 7.07 6.69
CA VAL A 44 -10.08 7.33 7.04
C VAL A 44 -9.30 6.06 6.79
N GLU A 45 -8.27 6.12 5.94
CA GLU A 45 -7.34 5.02 5.75
C GLU A 45 -6.32 5.05 6.89
N CYS A 46 -6.37 4.06 7.77
CA CYS A 46 -5.65 4.08 9.04
C CYS A 46 -4.82 2.82 9.32
N TRP A 47 -4.93 1.77 8.51
CA TRP A 47 -4.33 0.48 8.82
C TRP A 47 -3.94 -0.32 7.56
N GLY A 48 -3.19 -1.41 7.74
CA GLY A 48 -2.69 -2.22 6.63
C GLY A 48 -1.42 -1.64 5.99
N GLY A 49 -1.08 -2.10 4.78
CA GLY A 49 0.17 -1.71 4.13
C GLY A 49 1.40 -2.05 4.98
N ALA A 50 2.30 -1.08 5.17
CA ALA A 50 3.49 -1.24 5.99
C ALA A 50 3.28 -0.84 7.47
N THR A 51 2.11 -0.33 7.86
CA THR A 51 1.87 0.09 9.24
C THR A 51 1.94 -1.07 10.22
N PHE A 52 1.51 -2.25 9.81
CA PHE A 52 1.51 -3.46 10.63
C PHE A 52 2.94 -3.89 11.01
N ASP A 53 3.80 -4.11 10.00
CA ASP A 53 5.21 -4.46 10.22
C ASP A 53 5.96 -3.36 10.99
N ALA A 54 5.72 -2.08 10.63
CA ALA A 54 6.38 -0.96 11.28
C ALA A 54 6.00 -0.82 12.76
N SER A 55 4.74 -1.10 13.13
CA SER A 55 4.29 -1.11 14.51
C SER A 55 5.07 -2.12 15.34
N LEU A 56 5.16 -3.35 14.88
CA LEU A 56 5.89 -4.42 15.58
C LEU A 56 7.41 -4.17 15.62
N ARG A 57 7.99 -3.84 14.47
CA ARG A 57 9.45 -3.78 14.27
C ARG A 57 10.08 -2.55 14.91
N PHE A 58 9.51 -1.39 14.68
CA PHE A 58 10.14 -0.11 15.00
C PHE A 58 9.49 0.63 16.14
N LEU A 59 8.16 0.53 16.28
CA LEU A 59 7.43 1.27 17.29
C LEU A 59 7.20 0.44 18.57
N LYS A 60 7.39 -0.87 18.50
CA LYS A 60 7.09 -1.81 19.59
C LYS A 60 5.64 -1.67 20.08
N GLU A 61 4.74 -1.49 19.14
CA GLU A 61 3.29 -1.38 19.35
C GLU A 61 2.56 -2.59 18.76
N ASP A 62 1.47 -3.01 19.41
CA ASP A 62 0.55 -4.00 18.85
C ASP A 62 -0.31 -3.36 17.74
N PRO A 63 -0.20 -3.81 16.47
CA PRO A 63 -1.02 -3.26 15.40
C PRO A 63 -2.52 -3.52 15.58
N TRP A 64 -2.92 -4.59 16.25
CA TRP A 64 -4.32 -4.91 16.52
C TRP A 64 -4.90 -4.01 17.61
N ASP A 65 -4.15 -3.74 18.67
CA ASP A 65 -4.53 -2.79 19.72
C ASP A 65 -4.66 -1.36 19.14
N ARG A 66 -3.73 -0.95 18.25
CA ARG A 66 -3.86 0.30 17.49
C ARG A 66 -5.19 0.37 16.73
N LEU A 67 -5.56 -0.68 16.02
CA LEU A 67 -6.82 -0.73 15.27
C LEU A 67 -8.04 -0.60 16.19
N ARG A 68 -8.06 -1.34 17.30
CA ARG A 68 -9.14 -1.26 18.30
C ARG A 68 -9.28 0.15 18.87
N LYS A 69 -8.16 0.80 19.22
CA LYS A 69 -8.15 2.20 19.70
C LYS A 69 -8.68 3.17 18.66
N PHE A 70 -8.35 2.98 17.38
CA PHE A 70 -8.94 3.77 16.31
C PHE A 70 -10.44 3.55 16.22
N ARG A 71 -10.90 2.31 16.25
CA ARG A 71 -12.35 2.02 16.22
C ARG A 71 -13.08 2.63 17.42
N ASP A 72 -12.44 2.63 18.59
CA ASP A 72 -13.03 3.26 19.78
C ASP A 72 -13.13 4.79 19.66
N GLY A 73 -12.22 5.43 18.96
CA GLY A 73 -12.24 6.87 18.71
C GLY A 73 -13.19 7.27 17.58
N PHE A 74 -13.16 6.55 16.45
CA PHE A 74 -14.03 6.82 15.31
C PHE A 74 -15.40 6.15 15.48
N LYS A 75 -16.45 6.94 15.60
CA LYS A 75 -17.84 6.45 15.74
C LYS A 75 -18.68 6.66 14.49
N ASN A 76 -18.39 7.71 13.73
CA ASN A 76 -19.17 8.14 12.56
C ASN A 76 -18.44 7.85 11.25
N THR A 77 -17.12 7.83 11.26
CA THR A 77 -16.27 7.68 10.08
C THR A 77 -15.89 6.21 9.87
N LYS A 78 -15.95 5.76 8.62
CA LYS A 78 -15.51 4.42 8.25
C LYS A 78 -14.00 4.30 8.32
N LEU A 79 -13.53 3.17 8.86
CA LEU A 79 -12.11 2.82 8.86
C LEU A 79 -11.76 1.99 7.63
N GLN A 80 -10.70 2.37 6.94
CA GLN A 80 -10.22 1.72 5.74
C GLN A 80 -8.81 1.19 5.94
N MET A 81 -8.54 0.02 5.36
CA MET A 81 -7.20 -0.56 5.31
C MET A 81 -6.75 -0.87 3.89
N LEU A 82 -5.43 -0.95 3.68
CA LEU A 82 -4.82 -1.47 2.46
C LEU A 82 -4.43 -2.93 2.64
N PHE A 83 -4.77 -3.76 1.64
CA PHE A 83 -4.58 -5.21 1.65
C PHE A 83 -4.02 -5.70 0.30
N ARG A 84 -2.98 -6.54 0.32
CA ARG A 84 -2.26 -6.99 -0.89
C ARG A 84 -2.74 -8.34 -1.40
N GLY A 85 -4.04 -8.51 -1.61
CA GLY A 85 -4.62 -9.76 -2.12
C GLY A 85 -4.08 -10.99 -1.39
N GLN A 86 -3.60 -11.97 -2.16
CA GLN A 86 -3.08 -13.22 -1.58
C GLN A 86 -1.83 -13.05 -0.69
N ASN A 87 -1.16 -11.90 -0.80
CA ASN A 87 0.01 -11.58 0.03
C ASN A 87 -0.37 -10.92 1.37
N ILE A 88 -1.64 -10.64 1.61
CA ILE A 88 -2.17 -9.99 2.84
C ILE A 88 -1.45 -8.64 3.09
N LEU A 89 -0.47 -8.60 3.99
CA LEU A 89 0.42 -7.46 4.24
C LEU A 89 1.89 -7.83 4.03
N GLY A 90 2.15 -9.09 3.66
CA GLY A 90 3.48 -9.64 3.45
C GLY A 90 3.98 -9.50 2.01
N TYR A 91 5.02 -10.26 1.70
CA TYR A 91 5.73 -10.22 0.41
C TYR A 91 5.62 -11.53 -0.36
N ARG A 92 5.02 -12.57 0.20
CA ARG A 92 4.72 -13.85 -0.44
C ARG A 92 3.22 -14.13 -0.46
N PRO A 93 2.73 -14.98 -1.35
CA PRO A 93 1.37 -15.51 -1.26
C PRO A 93 1.21 -16.43 -0.04
N TYR A 94 0.04 -16.36 0.60
CA TYR A 94 -0.39 -17.21 1.71
C TYR A 94 -1.51 -18.14 1.26
N ALA A 95 -1.76 -19.20 2.04
CA ALA A 95 -2.92 -20.07 1.85
C ALA A 95 -4.24 -19.31 2.09
N ASP A 96 -5.33 -19.83 1.52
CA ASP A 96 -6.63 -19.19 1.59
C ASP A 96 -7.19 -19.09 3.02
N ASP A 97 -6.89 -20.06 3.89
CA ASP A 97 -7.30 -20.05 5.29
C ASP A 97 -6.71 -18.86 6.06
N VAL A 98 -5.44 -18.52 5.82
CA VAL A 98 -4.78 -17.35 6.42
C VAL A 98 -5.40 -16.05 5.91
N VAL A 99 -5.66 -15.94 4.59
CA VAL A 99 -6.32 -14.78 3.99
C VAL A 99 -7.70 -14.56 4.58
N GLN A 100 -8.53 -15.62 4.66
CA GLN A 100 -9.87 -15.57 5.20
C GLN A 100 -9.86 -15.14 6.66
N TYR A 101 -8.99 -15.73 7.47
CA TYR A 101 -8.90 -15.44 8.89
C TYR A 101 -8.40 -14.01 9.15
N PHE A 102 -7.43 -13.52 8.35
CA PHE A 102 -6.96 -12.14 8.46
C PHE A 102 -8.07 -11.13 8.14
N VAL A 103 -8.83 -11.35 7.08
CA VAL A 103 -9.97 -10.50 6.71
C VAL A 103 -11.04 -10.50 7.80
N GLN A 104 -11.40 -11.69 8.31
CA GLN A 104 -12.36 -11.83 9.41
C GLN A 104 -11.92 -11.04 10.64
N LYS A 105 -10.67 -11.21 11.08
CA LYS A 105 -10.13 -10.50 12.25
C LYS A 105 -10.00 -8.98 12.01
N SER A 106 -9.66 -8.55 10.81
CA SER A 106 -9.62 -7.12 10.47
C SER A 106 -10.98 -6.45 10.64
N ILE A 107 -12.04 -7.08 10.13
CA ILE A 107 -13.41 -6.56 10.25
C ILE A 107 -13.88 -6.63 11.70
N ALA A 108 -13.65 -7.74 12.40
CA ALA A 108 -14.01 -7.91 13.80
C ALA A 108 -13.36 -6.87 14.72
N ASN A 109 -12.13 -6.42 14.40
CA ASN A 109 -11.41 -5.38 15.14
C ASN A 109 -11.72 -3.94 14.65
N GLY A 110 -12.63 -3.76 13.68
CA GLY A 110 -13.21 -2.45 13.37
C GLY A 110 -12.97 -1.89 11.97
N ILE A 111 -12.37 -2.63 11.05
CA ILE A 111 -12.25 -2.21 9.64
C ILE A 111 -13.61 -2.31 8.95
N ASP A 112 -14.02 -1.24 8.28
CA ASP A 112 -15.23 -1.18 7.46
C ASP A 112 -14.94 -1.44 5.98
N ILE A 113 -13.82 -0.92 5.46
CA ILE A 113 -13.45 -0.97 4.04
C ILE A 113 -12.08 -1.64 3.91
N ILE A 114 -12.03 -2.75 3.17
CA ILE A 114 -10.78 -3.40 2.81
C ILE A 114 -10.48 -3.07 1.36
N ARG A 115 -9.43 -2.27 1.12
CA ARG A 115 -8.90 -1.97 -0.20
C ARG A 115 -7.92 -3.05 -0.61
N ILE A 116 -8.32 -3.88 -1.55
CA ILE A 116 -7.62 -5.08 -1.97
C ILE A 116 -6.98 -4.84 -3.34
N PHE A 117 -5.66 -5.07 -3.48
CA PHE A 117 -4.98 -4.98 -4.77
C PHE A 117 -4.04 -6.17 -5.00
N ASP A 118 -3.74 -6.44 -6.24
CA ASP A 118 -2.71 -7.40 -6.65
C ASP A 118 -1.63 -6.70 -7.49
N CYS A 119 -0.37 -7.07 -7.28
CA CYS A 119 0.76 -6.43 -7.96
C CYS A 119 0.84 -6.76 -9.47
N MET A 120 0.15 -7.80 -9.93
CA MET A 120 0.03 -8.15 -11.35
C MET A 120 -1.31 -7.73 -11.95
N ASN A 121 -2.26 -7.18 -11.16
CA ASN A 121 -3.67 -7.03 -11.50
C ASN A 121 -4.35 -8.38 -11.83
N ASP A 122 -3.88 -9.47 -11.25
CA ASP A 122 -4.49 -10.79 -11.42
C ASP A 122 -5.64 -10.96 -10.43
N LEU A 123 -6.87 -10.85 -10.92
CA LEU A 123 -8.09 -10.92 -10.09
C LEU A 123 -8.25 -12.25 -9.35
N ARG A 124 -7.62 -13.33 -9.82
CA ARG A 124 -7.66 -14.62 -9.14
C ARG A 124 -7.05 -14.54 -7.73
N ASN A 125 -6.03 -13.70 -7.55
CA ASN A 125 -5.37 -13.44 -6.28
C ASN A 125 -6.19 -12.56 -5.32
N LEU A 126 -7.33 -12.04 -5.76
CA LEU A 126 -8.18 -11.13 -4.98
C LEU A 126 -9.47 -11.81 -4.50
N GLN A 127 -9.93 -12.86 -5.20
CA GLN A 127 -11.25 -13.44 -4.99
C GLN A 127 -11.47 -13.91 -3.55
N THR A 128 -10.51 -14.62 -2.96
CA THR A 128 -10.63 -15.10 -1.57
C THR A 128 -10.84 -13.96 -0.58
N ALA A 129 -10.11 -12.84 -0.74
CA ALA A 129 -10.25 -11.68 0.14
C ALA A 129 -11.58 -10.93 -0.08
N VAL A 130 -12.06 -10.83 -1.33
CA VAL A 130 -13.37 -10.23 -1.66
C VAL A 130 -14.50 -11.05 -1.05
N ASP A 131 -14.47 -12.38 -1.23
CA ASP A 131 -15.48 -13.28 -0.70
C ASP A 131 -15.50 -13.24 0.84
N ALA A 132 -14.33 -13.24 1.47
CA ALA A 132 -14.21 -13.16 2.92
C ALA A 132 -14.75 -11.81 3.44
N ALA A 133 -14.41 -10.69 2.81
CA ALA A 133 -14.92 -9.38 3.21
C ALA A 133 -16.45 -9.29 3.09
N ASN A 134 -17.02 -9.79 2.01
CA ASN A 134 -18.47 -9.82 1.81
C ASN A 134 -19.16 -10.74 2.82
N LYS A 135 -18.58 -11.91 3.12
CA LYS A 135 -19.10 -12.86 4.13
C LYS A 135 -19.17 -12.22 5.51
N GLU A 136 -18.16 -11.46 5.88
CA GLU A 136 -18.10 -10.74 7.16
C GLU A 136 -18.85 -9.40 7.14
N LYS A 137 -19.58 -9.08 6.05
CA LYS A 137 -20.34 -7.85 5.84
C LYS A 137 -19.49 -6.56 5.83
N GLY A 138 -18.21 -6.70 5.51
CA GLY A 138 -17.33 -5.57 5.23
C GLY A 138 -17.51 -5.07 3.80
N HIS A 139 -16.88 -3.94 3.49
CA HIS A 139 -16.88 -3.36 2.15
C HIS A 139 -15.60 -3.80 1.43
N ALA A 140 -15.72 -4.66 0.43
CA ALA A 140 -14.63 -5.06 -0.44
C ALA A 140 -14.42 -4.00 -1.54
N GLN A 141 -13.36 -3.20 -1.44
CA GLN A 141 -12.92 -2.30 -2.50
C GLN A 141 -11.76 -2.92 -3.26
N VAL A 142 -11.93 -3.19 -4.55
CA VAL A 142 -10.84 -3.72 -5.38
C VAL A 142 -10.11 -2.58 -6.07
N ALA A 143 -8.80 -2.55 -5.93
CA ALA A 143 -7.96 -1.53 -6.54
C ALA A 143 -7.28 -2.06 -7.81
N MET A 144 -7.42 -1.32 -8.90
CA MET A 144 -6.66 -1.49 -10.12
C MET A 144 -5.32 -0.77 -9.95
N ALA A 145 -4.21 -1.50 -9.96
CA ALA A 145 -2.87 -0.93 -9.93
C ALA A 145 -2.59 -0.23 -11.27
N TYR A 146 -2.77 1.10 -11.29
CA TYR A 146 -2.64 1.89 -12.51
C TYR A 146 -1.18 1.99 -12.95
N THR A 147 -0.95 1.77 -14.23
CA THR A 147 0.37 1.88 -14.85
C THR A 147 0.24 2.21 -16.33
N LEU A 148 1.36 2.48 -17.00
CA LEU A 148 1.45 2.79 -18.41
C LEU A 148 2.12 1.64 -19.18
N GLY A 149 1.81 1.53 -20.45
CA GLY A 149 2.36 0.53 -21.38
C GLY A 149 1.38 0.23 -22.49
N ASP A 150 1.85 -0.35 -23.60
CA ASP A 150 1.03 -0.61 -24.77
C ASP A 150 -0.14 -1.58 -24.51
N ALA A 151 0.01 -2.45 -23.50
CA ALA A 151 -1.04 -3.39 -23.12
C ALA A 151 -2.13 -2.76 -22.23
N TYR A 152 -1.82 -1.65 -21.56
CA TYR A 152 -2.74 -0.98 -20.63
C TYR A 152 -3.62 0.05 -21.36
N THR A 153 -4.39 -0.45 -22.33
CA THR A 153 -5.31 0.35 -23.11
C THR A 153 -6.57 0.70 -22.31
N LEU A 154 -7.37 1.63 -22.84
CA LEU A 154 -8.66 1.96 -22.22
C LEU A 154 -9.58 0.73 -22.14
N ASP A 155 -9.59 -0.11 -23.16
CA ASP A 155 -10.37 -1.34 -23.16
C ASP A 155 -9.89 -2.36 -22.12
N TYR A 156 -8.56 -2.43 -21.88
CA TYR A 156 -8.02 -3.23 -20.77
C TYR A 156 -8.60 -2.78 -19.41
N TRP A 157 -8.60 -1.46 -19.15
CA TRP A 157 -9.13 -0.94 -17.89
C TRP A 157 -10.63 -1.15 -17.75
N LYS A 158 -11.39 -1.05 -18.84
CA LYS A 158 -12.83 -1.32 -18.87
C LYS A 158 -13.13 -2.80 -18.59
N ASP A 159 -12.42 -3.71 -19.25
CA ASP A 159 -12.55 -5.15 -19.01
C ASP A 159 -12.21 -5.51 -17.57
N LEU A 160 -11.09 -4.98 -17.05
CA LEU A 160 -10.68 -5.20 -15.68
C LEU A 160 -11.74 -4.70 -14.68
N ALA A 161 -12.27 -3.49 -14.89
CA ALA A 161 -13.31 -2.91 -14.03
C ALA A 161 -14.60 -3.74 -14.05
N LYS A 162 -15.03 -4.21 -15.23
CA LYS A 162 -16.22 -5.08 -15.36
C LYS A 162 -16.03 -6.39 -14.62
N ARG A 163 -14.89 -7.03 -14.76
CA ARG A 163 -14.56 -8.26 -14.05
C ARG A 163 -14.46 -8.05 -12.53
N ILE A 164 -14.00 -6.88 -12.08
CA ILE A 164 -14.00 -6.50 -10.66
C ILE A 164 -15.43 -6.39 -10.12
N GLU A 165 -16.34 -5.76 -10.88
CA GLU A 165 -17.75 -5.70 -10.49
C GLU A 165 -18.37 -7.10 -10.45
N ASP A 166 -18.12 -7.92 -11.47
CA ASP A 166 -18.66 -9.28 -11.60
C ASP A 166 -18.15 -10.24 -10.50
N MET A 167 -16.95 -9.99 -9.93
CA MET A 167 -16.43 -10.77 -8.80
C MET A 167 -17.04 -10.40 -7.45
N GLY A 168 -17.94 -9.42 -7.39
CA GLY A 168 -18.66 -9.02 -6.19
C GLY A 168 -18.00 -7.91 -5.38
N ALA A 169 -17.10 -7.12 -5.97
CA ALA A 169 -16.55 -5.93 -5.33
C ALA A 169 -17.66 -4.87 -5.08
N ASN A 170 -17.58 -4.17 -3.96
CA ASN A 170 -18.53 -3.12 -3.60
C ASN A 170 -18.14 -1.75 -4.17
N SER A 171 -16.87 -1.54 -4.51
CA SER A 171 -16.34 -0.35 -5.20
C SER A 171 -15.01 -0.65 -5.86
N ILE A 172 -14.61 0.22 -6.79
CA ILE A 172 -13.32 0.16 -7.48
C ILE A 172 -12.45 1.34 -7.03
N CYS A 173 -11.15 1.10 -6.84
CA CYS A 173 -10.16 2.15 -6.69
C CYS A 173 -9.22 2.16 -7.90
N ILE A 174 -9.09 3.29 -8.59
CA ILE A 174 -7.98 3.53 -9.50
C ILE A 174 -6.80 3.91 -8.62
N LYS A 175 -5.79 3.03 -8.49
CA LYS A 175 -4.65 3.21 -7.59
C LYS A 175 -3.40 3.56 -8.36
N ASP A 176 -3.10 4.85 -8.42
CA ASP A 176 -1.92 5.41 -9.08
C ASP A 176 -0.80 5.70 -8.07
N MET A 177 -0.01 4.68 -7.80
CA MET A 177 1.10 4.72 -6.81
C MET A 177 2.26 5.63 -7.21
N ALA A 178 2.41 5.89 -8.50
CA ALA A 178 3.54 6.63 -9.03
C ALA A 178 3.18 8.04 -9.51
N GLY A 179 1.90 8.44 -9.48
CA GLY A 179 1.45 9.73 -10.01
C GLY A 179 1.58 9.82 -11.52
N LEU A 180 1.27 8.71 -12.23
CA LEU A 180 1.39 8.59 -13.69
C LEU A 180 0.13 9.04 -14.43
N LEU A 181 -1.01 9.07 -13.74
CA LEU A 181 -2.31 9.38 -14.35
C LEU A 181 -2.42 10.88 -14.62
N LEU A 182 -2.25 11.28 -15.87
CA LEU A 182 -2.34 12.67 -16.29
C LEU A 182 -3.80 13.17 -16.28
N PRO A 183 -4.06 14.49 -16.09
CA PRO A 183 -5.41 15.02 -15.88
C PRO A 183 -6.41 14.66 -16.98
N TYR A 184 -6.08 14.82 -18.24
CA TYR A 184 -6.98 14.50 -19.35
C TYR A 184 -7.16 13.00 -19.56
N LYS A 185 -6.16 12.18 -19.18
CA LYS A 185 -6.29 10.73 -19.17
C LYS A 185 -7.17 10.24 -18.01
N ALA A 186 -7.13 10.92 -16.88
CA ALA A 186 -8.05 10.66 -15.78
C ALA A 186 -9.50 10.97 -16.18
N GLU A 187 -9.74 12.09 -16.87
CA GLU A 187 -11.07 12.44 -17.37
C GLU A 187 -11.60 11.37 -18.31
N GLU A 188 -10.80 10.93 -19.30
CA GLU A 188 -11.15 9.88 -20.25
C GLU A 188 -11.44 8.56 -19.53
N LEU A 189 -10.51 8.10 -18.68
CA LEU A 189 -10.63 6.84 -17.97
C LEU A 189 -11.86 6.80 -17.07
N VAL A 190 -12.06 7.83 -16.23
CA VAL A 190 -13.19 7.88 -15.29
C VAL A 190 -14.52 7.90 -16.03
N LYS A 191 -14.67 8.68 -17.12
CA LYS A 191 -15.90 8.70 -17.95
C LYS A 191 -16.23 7.30 -18.49
N GLU A 192 -15.24 6.62 -19.04
CA GLU A 192 -15.43 5.28 -19.61
C GLU A 192 -15.74 4.24 -18.53
N LEU A 193 -15.04 4.29 -17.37
CA LEU A 193 -15.34 3.38 -16.27
C LEU A 193 -16.74 3.62 -15.69
N LYS A 194 -17.17 4.88 -15.53
CA LYS A 194 -18.54 5.23 -15.08
C LYS A 194 -19.62 4.79 -16.07
N ALA A 195 -19.28 4.63 -17.34
CA ALA A 195 -20.18 4.06 -18.35
C ALA A 195 -20.16 2.51 -18.38
N THR A 196 -19.17 1.89 -17.76
CA THR A 196 -18.93 0.44 -17.82
C THR A 196 -19.46 -0.30 -16.59
N VAL A 197 -19.36 0.31 -15.39
CA VAL A 197 -19.75 -0.30 -14.11
C VAL A 197 -20.72 0.58 -13.33
N ASP A 198 -21.55 -0.05 -12.51
CA ASP A 198 -22.54 0.63 -11.66
C ASP A 198 -22.00 0.94 -10.24
N ILE A 199 -20.98 0.21 -9.81
CA ILE A 199 -20.37 0.39 -8.48
C ILE A 199 -19.55 1.69 -8.39
N PRO A 200 -19.40 2.28 -7.18
CA PRO A 200 -18.63 3.51 -6.99
C PRO A 200 -17.16 3.38 -7.41
N ILE A 201 -16.61 4.48 -7.93
CA ILE A 201 -15.21 4.58 -8.33
C ILE A 201 -14.51 5.60 -7.42
N GLN A 202 -13.39 5.19 -6.85
CA GLN A 202 -12.48 6.02 -6.06
C GLN A 202 -11.17 6.22 -6.82
N LEU A 203 -10.57 7.41 -6.69
CA LEU A 203 -9.25 7.68 -7.27
C LEU A 203 -8.25 7.99 -6.16
N HIS A 204 -7.16 7.25 -6.19
CA HIS A 204 -5.99 7.44 -5.36
C HIS A 204 -4.77 7.72 -6.25
N THR A 205 -4.10 8.85 -6.06
CA THR A 205 -2.86 9.16 -6.78
C THR A 205 -1.85 9.87 -5.89
N HIS A 206 -0.56 9.54 -6.08
CA HIS A 206 0.54 10.21 -5.41
C HIS A 206 0.96 11.49 -6.14
N TYR A 207 1.49 12.44 -5.39
CA TYR A 207 1.83 13.76 -5.92
C TYR A 207 3.25 13.85 -6.53
N THR A 208 3.97 12.75 -6.60
CA THR A 208 5.39 12.70 -6.96
C THR A 208 5.69 13.40 -8.29
N SER A 209 4.82 13.27 -9.29
CA SER A 209 4.95 13.91 -10.60
C SER A 209 4.49 15.40 -10.63
N GLY A 210 3.79 15.85 -9.59
CA GLY A 210 3.24 17.20 -9.48
C GLY A 210 1.86 17.43 -10.11
N VAL A 211 1.25 16.42 -10.72
CA VAL A 211 -0.02 16.59 -11.48
C VAL A 211 -1.27 16.20 -10.68
N ALA A 212 -1.13 15.56 -9.52
CA ALA A 212 -2.21 14.86 -8.84
C ALA A 212 -3.44 15.73 -8.52
N SER A 213 -3.28 16.99 -8.09
CA SER A 213 -4.44 17.88 -7.85
C SER A 213 -5.20 18.21 -9.13
N MET A 214 -4.50 18.42 -10.26
CA MET A 214 -5.14 18.62 -11.56
C MET A 214 -5.82 17.35 -12.05
N THR A 215 -5.21 16.20 -11.80
CA THR A 215 -5.77 14.87 -12.09
C THR A 215 -7.08 14.67 -11.30
N TYR A 216 -7.12 15.00 -10.01
CA TYR A 216 -8.33 14.92 -9.20
C TYR A 216 -9.43 15.86 -9.72
N MET A 217 -9.07 17.09 -10.06
CA MET A 217 -10.05 18.04 -10.61
C MET A 217 -10.73 17.47 -11.87
N LYS A 218 -9.95 16.93 -12.80
CA LYS A 218 -10.47 16.33 -14.03
C LYS A 218 -11.27 15.04 -13.78
N ALA A 219 -10.84 14.21 -12.84
CA ALA A 219 -11.57 13.01 -12.44
C ALA A 219 -12.93 13.34 -11.78
N VAL A 220 -12.98 14.38 -10.95
CA VAL A 220 -14.22 14.85 -10.30
C VAL A 220 -15.20 15.39 -11.33
N GLU A 221 -14.75 16.21 -12.29
CA GLU A 221 -15.56 16.66 -13.41
C GLU A 221 -16.11 15.49 -14.25
N ALA A 222 -15.33 14.39 -14.34
CA ALA A 222 -15.72 13.16 -15.06
C ALA A 222 -16.68 12.25 -14.27
N GLY A 223 -16.91 12.53 -12.97
CA GLY A 223 -17.88 11.83 -12.13
C GLY A 223 -17.31 10.75 -11.20
N VAL A 224 -16.03 10.80 -10.86
CA VAL A 224 -15.48 9.96 -9.79
C VAL A 224 -16.24 10.21 -8.47
N ASP A 225 -16.39 9.17 -7.66
CA ASP A 225 -17.25 9.25 -6.46
C ASP A 225 -16.49 9.67 -5.20
N VAL A 226 -15.21 9.27 -5.09
CA VAL A 226 -14.36 9.51 -3.92
C VAL A 226 -12.93 9.78 -4.39
N ILE A 227 -12.23 10.69 -3.72
CA ILE A 227 -10.79 10.92 -3.89
C ILE A 227 -10.04 10.76 -2.58
N ASP A 228 -8.79 10.29 -2.66
CA ASP A 228 -7.90 10.16 -1.51
C ASP A 228 -7.04 11.40 -1.35
N THR A 229 -7.04 11.98 -0.17
CA THR A 229 -6.25 13.18 0.15
C THR A 229 -5.50 12.97 1.47
N ALA A 230 -4.56 13.85 1.76
CA ALA A 230 -3.83 13.86 3.03
C ALA A 230 -3.84 15.25 3.64
N MET A 231 -3.99 15.35 4.97
CA MET A 231 -3.86 16.62 5.69
C MET A 231 -2.54 17.32 5.32
N SER A 232 -2.58 18.63 5.12
CA SER A 232 -1.48 19.41 4.53
C SER A 232 -0.10 19.18 5.13
N PRO A 233 0.10 18.94 6.45
CA PRO A 233 1.43 18.65 6.99
C PRO A 233 2.08 17.39 6.42
N PHE A 234 1.29 16.38 6.03
CA PHE A 234 1.76 15.12 5.45
C PHE A 234 1.27 14.90 4.01
N SER A 235 0.97 15.97 3.29
CA SER A 235 0.55 15.92 1.89
C SER A 235 1.71 16.23 0.92
N MET A 236 1.42 16.14 -0.37
CA MET A 236 2.30 16.49 -1.48
C MET A 236 3.55 15.57 -1.62
N GLY A 237 4.45 15.88 -2.52
CA GLY A 237 5.64 15.07 -2.77
C GLY A 237 5.32 13.61 -3.04
N THR A 238 5.84 12.69 -2.23
CA THR A 238 5.54 11.25 -2.35
C THR A 238 4.21 10.83 -1.73
N SER A 239 3.45 11.76 -1.12
CA SER A 239 2.13 11.55 -0.54
C SER A 239 1.01 11.97 -1.51
N GLN A 240 -0.19 12.26 -1.01
CA GLN A 240 -1.37 12.63 -1.80
C GLN A 240 -1.57 14.16 -1.83
N PRO A 241 -2.49 14.68 -2.67
CA PRO A 241 -2.93 16.08 -2.61
C PRO A 241 -3.46 16.48 -1.24
N ALA A 242 -3.24 17.73 -0.86
CA ALA A 242 -3.67 18.26 0.43
C ALA A 242 -5.20 18.31 0.56
N THR A 243 -5.73 17.75 1.64
CA THR A 243 -7.18 17.68 1.93
C THR A 243 -7.82 19.06 1.92
N GLU A 244 -7.27 20.02 2.68
CA GLU A 244 -7.81 21.36 2.82
C GLU A 244 -7.83 22.10 1.48
N VAL A 245 -6.82 21.88 0.64
CA VAL A 245 -6.72 22.51 -0.69
C VAL A 245 -7.78 21.94 -1.62
N MET A 246 -8.00 20.63 -1.62
CA MET A 246 -9.01 20.01 -2.46
C MET A 246 -10.42 20.39 -2.00
N VAL A 247 -10.68 20.48 -0.70
CA VAL A 247 -11.96 20.93 -0.15
C VAL A 247 -12.25 22.38 -0.58
N GLU A 248 -11.28 23.29 -0.46
CA GLU A 248 -11.45 24.68 -0.88
C GLU A 248 -11.60 24.81 -2.41
N THR A 249 -10.90 23.96 -3.19
CA THR A 249 -11.01 23.94 -4.66
C THR A 249 -12.43 23.64 -5.14
N PHE A 250 -13.14 22.74 -4.44
CA PHE A 250 -14.51 22.37 -4.84
C PHE A 250 -15.61 23.20 -4.17
N LYS A 251 -15.28 24.05 -3.23
CA LYS A 251 -16.22 24.88 -2.49
C LYS A 251 -17.07 25.77 -3.41
N ASN A 252 -18.35 25.85 -3.13
CA ASN A 252 -19.34 26.58 -3.93
C ASN A 252 -19.48 26.11 -5.39
N THR A 253 -18.97 24.91 -5.71
CA THR A 253 -19.19 24.24 -6.99
C THR A 253 -20.23 23.13 -6.84
N PRO A 254 -20.71 22.51 -7.94
CA PRO A 254 -21.57 21.32 -7.85
C PRO A 254 -20.91 20.08 -7.19
N TYR A 255 -19.62 20.15 -6.90
CA TYR A 255 -18.80 19.10 -6.30
C TYR A 255 -18.44 19.39 -4.84
N ASP A 256 -18.97 20.49 -4.27
CA ASP A 256 -18.68 20.93 -2.91
C ASP A 256 -18.81 19.78 -1.90
N THR A 257 -17.74 19.54 -1.14
CA THR A 257 -17.67 18.46 -0.15
C THR A 257 -18.55 18.72 1.07
N GLY A 258 -18.83 19.98 1.38
CA GLY A 258 -19.50 20.42 2.61
C GLY A 258 -18.66 20.28 3.89
N LEU A 259 -17.37 19.94 3.79
CA LEU A 259 -16.50 19.77 4.95
C LEU A 259 -16.09 21.13 5.56
N ASP A 260 -15.98 21.18 6.90
CA ASP A 260 -15.62 22.40 7.62
C ASP A 260 -14.13 22.70 7.54
N GLN A 261 -13.77 23.75 6.79
CA GLN A 261 -12.38 24.21 6.61
C GLN A 261 -11.72 24.65 7.94
N LYS A 262 -12.47 25.15 8.91
CA LYS A 262 -11.88 25.54 10.21
C LYS A 262 -11.48 24.32 11.00
N LEU A 263 -12.32 23.29 11.02
CA LEU A 263 -12.02 22.02 11.66
C LEU A 263 -10.83 21.34 10.98
N LEU A 264 -10.76 21.36 9.65
CA LEU A 264 -9.60 20.86 8.91
C LEU A 264 -8.32 21.61 9.26
N ALA A 265 -8.37 22.95 9.37
CA ALA A 265 -7.22 23.76 9.77
C ALA A 265 -6.73 23.41 11.20
N GLU A 266 -7.64 23.18 12.16
CA GLU A 266 -7.27 22.73 13.50
C GLU A 266 -6.61 21.36 13.51
N ILE A 267 -7.07 20.44 12.67
CA ILE A 267 -6.46 19.12 12.51
C ILE A 267 -5.06 19.25 11.88
N ALA A 268 -4.90 20.10 10.87
CA ALA A 268 -3.60 20.38 10.26
C ALA A 268 -2.61 20.97 11.26
N ASP A 269 -3.06 21.91 12.09
CA ASP A 269 -2.22 22.54 13.13
C ASP A 269 -1.76 21.53 14.18
N TYR A 270 -2.57 20.50 14.47
CA TYR A 270 -2.16 19.40 15.35
C TYR A 270 -1.00 18.57 14.76
N PHE A 271 -1.05 18.24 13.46
CA PHE A 271 -0.02 17.42 12.83
C PHE A 271 1.24 18.19 12.43
N ARG A 272 1.21 19.53 12.42
CA ARG A 272 2.34 20.36 12.01
C ARG A 272 3.59 20.13 12.89
N PRO A 273 3.51 20.19 14.24
CA PRO A 273 4.67 19.93 15.08
C PRO A 273 5.21 18.49 14.92
N ILE A 274 4.36 17.49 14.68
CA ILE A 274 4.81 16.11 14.41
C ILE A 274 5.62 16.04 13.11
N ARG A 275 5.21 16.77 12.08
CA ARG A 275 5.97 16.90 10.83
C ARG A 275 7.31 17.60 11.06
N ASP A 276 7.30 18.72 11.80
CA ASP A 276 8.49 19.53 12.03
C ASP A 276 9.53 18.72 12.82
N GLU A 277 9.12 17.96 13.83
CA GLU A 277 9.98 17.01 14.55
C GLU A 277 10.55 15.93 13.62
N ALA A 278 9.74 15.41 12.69
CA ALA A 278 10.20 14.43 11.71
C ALA A 278 11.23 15.01 10.74
N ILE A 279 11.13 16.30 10.39
CA ILE A 279 12.15 17.01 9.60
C ILE A 279 13.43 17.20 10.43
N ASP A 280 13.31 17.69 11.66
CA ASP A 280 14.45 18.00 12.51
C ASP A 280 15.26 16.75 12.88
N SER A 281 14.57 15.62 13.10
CA SER A 281 15.22 14.32 13.32
C SER A 281 15.80 13.67 12.06
N GLY A 282 15.52 14.22 10.88
CA GLY A 282 15.93 13.65 9.59
C GLY A 282 15.08 12.45 9.13
N LEU A 283 14.04 12.09 9.86
CA LEU A 283 13.11 11.02 9.49
C LEU A 283 12.34 11.39 8.22
N LEU A 284 11.89 12.63 8.09
CA LEU A 284 11.33 13.18 6.87
C LEU A 284 12.42 13.91 6.09
N ASN A 285 12.83 13.32 4.96
CA ASN A 285 13.76 13.99 4.07
C ASN A 285 13.01 15.07 3.23
N PRO A 286 13.35 16.36 3.35
CA PRO A 286 12.67 17.43 2.60
C PRO A 286 12.69 17.24 1.08
N LYS A 287 13.62 16.47 0.53
CA LYS A 287 13.64 16.11 -0.89
C LYS A 287 12.41 15.35 -1.35
N ASN A 288 11.78 14.60 -0.43
CA ASN A 288 10.56 13.83 -0.72
C ASN A 288 9.30 14.71 -0.82
N LEU A 289 9.39 15.98 -0.41
CA LEU A 289 8.30 16.97 -0.53
C LEU A 289 8.28 17.66 -1.91
N GLY A 290 9.33 17.49 -2.69
CA GLY A 290 9.46 18.09 -4.01
C GLY A 290 8.82 17.25 -5.12
N VAL A 291 8.58 17.89 -6.26
CA VAL A 291 8.14 17.23 -7.50
C VAL A 291 9.32 16.57 -8.19
N ASN A 292 9.14 15.37 -8.72
CA ASN A 292 10.13 14.66 -9.51
C ASN A 292 9.55 14.18 -10.84
N ILE A 293 9.80 14.95 -11.91
CA ILE A 293 9.31 14.63 -13.26
C ILE A 293 9.89 13.32 -13.82
N LYS A 294 10.99 12.81 -13.27
CA LYS A 294 11.56 11.51 -13.67
C LYS A 294 10.60 10.36 -13.42
N THR A 295 9.67 10.50 -12.47
CA THR A 295 8.59 9.53 -12.26
C THR A 295 7.79 9.30 -13.55
N LEU A 296 7.47 10.35 -14.31
CA LEU A 296 6.76 10.21 -15.60
C LEU A 296 7.66 9.62 -16.69
N LEU A 297 8.97 9.90 -16.67
CA LEU A 297 9.92 9.41 -17.68
C LEU A 297 10.23 7.93 -17.50
N TYR A 298 10.50 7.51 -16.27
CA TYR A 298 10.91 6.13 -15.95
C TYR A 298 9.77 5.26 -15.37
N GLN A 299 8.60 5.85 -15.11
CA GLN A 299 7.42 5.19 -14.56
C GLN A 299 7.68 4.53 -13.18
N VAL A 300 8.55 5.14 -12.38
CA VAL A 300 9.01 4.61 -11.09
C VAL A 300 8.34 5.35 -9.94
N PRO A 301 7.69 4.64 -8.99
CA PRO A 301 7.11 5.26 -7.80
C PRO A 301 8.15 5.98 -6.93
N GLY A 302 7.72 7.06 -6.24
CA GLY A 302 8.62 7.87 -5.40
C GLY A 302 9.32 7.05 -4.30
N GLY A 303 8.61 6.14 -3.64
CA GLY A 303 9.21 5.24 -2.65
C GLY A 303 10.28 4.30 -3.23
N MET A 304 10.10 3.85 -4.48
CA MET A 304 11.10 3.05 -5.16
C MET A 304 12.37 3.88 -5.47
N LEU A 305 12.22 5.15 -5.88
CA LEU A 305 13.37 6.03 -6.11
C LEU A 305 14.24 6.18 -4.85
N SER A 306 13.61 6.39 -3.69
CA SER A 306 14.31 6.47 -2.40
C SER A 306 15.02 5.16 -2.04
N ASN A 307 14.35 4.02 -2.24
CA ASN A 307 14.94 2.72 -1.98
C ASN A 307 16.15 2.42 -2.88
N LEU A 308 16.06 2.75 -4.18
CA LEU A 308 17.18 2.59 -5.12
C LEU A 308 18.38 3.44 -4.71
N THR A 309 18.16 4.68 -4.27
CA THR A 309 19.24 5.56 -3.79
C THR A 309 19.93 4.92 -2.57
N SER A 310 19.19 4.52 -1.55
CA SER A 310 19.75 3.90 -0.34
C SER A 310 20.47 2.59 -0.64
N GLN A 311 19.94 1.77 -1.55
CA GLN A 311 20.55 0.51 -1.94
C GLN A 311 21.87 0.72 -2.68
N LEU A 312 21.93 1.70 -3.60
CA LEU A 312 23.16 2.03 -4.32
C LEU A 312 24.22 2.67 -3.41
N GLU A 313 23.82 3.53 -2.46
CA GLU A 313 24.72 4.09 -1.46
C GLU A 313 25.34 2.99 -0.59
N SER A 314 24.54 2.02 -0.12
CA SER A 314 25.04 0.89 0.69
C SER A 314 26.02 -0.01 -0.07
N GLN A 315 25.97 -0.02 -1.40
CA GLN A 315 26.84 -0.80 -2.27
C GLN A 315 27.98 0.06 -2.90
N HIS A 316 28.17 1.29 -2.43
CA HIS A 316 29.15 2.25 -2.94
C HIS A 316 29.09 2.49 -4.45
N ALA A 317 27.85 2.46 -5.01
CA ALA A 317 27.55 2.57 -6.43
C ALA A 317 26.57 3.72 -6.74
N ALA A 318 26.55 4.77 -5.94
CA ALA A 318 25.64 5.90 -6.10
C ALA A 318 25.76 6.61 -7.46
N ASP A 319 26.93 6.56 -8.09
CA ASP A 319 27.22 7.05 -9.44
C ASP A 319 26.41 6.32 -10.53
N LYS A 320 25.98 5.08 -10.28
CA LYS A 320 25.21 4.25 -11.22
C LYS A 320 23.69 4.51 -11.18
N TYR A 321 23.22 5.46 -10.40
CA TYR A 321 21.78 5.72 -10.21
C TYR A 321 21.01 5.88 -11.52
N TYR A 322 21.54 6.65 -12.48
CA TYR A 322 20.87 6.85 -13.78
C TYR A 322 20.83 5.58 -14.64
N GLU A 323 21.92 4.80 -14.64
CA GLU A 323 21.95 3.51 -15.34
C GLU A 323 20.88 2.56 -14.80
N VAL A 324 20.69 2.54 -13.47
CA VAL A 324 19.64 1.74 -12.84
C VAL A 324 18.25 2.25 -13.23
N LEU A 325 18.00 3.56 -13.25
CA LEU A 325 16.72 4.10 -13.70
C LEU A 325 16.39 3.73 -15.15
N GLU A 326 17.37 3.66 -16.03
CA GLU A 326 17.20 3.22 -17.43
C GLU A 326 17.02 1.69 -17.53
N GLU A 327 17.51 0.92 -16.56
CA GLU A 327 17.37 -0.53 -16.53
C GLU A 327 16.01 -0.99 -15.99
N VAL A 328 15.39 -0.23 -15.07
CA VAL A 328 14.08 -0.56 -14.47
C VAL A 328 13.00 -0.83 -15.52
N PRO A 329 12.76 0.02 -16.55
CA PRO A 329 11.76 -0.27 -17.59
C PRO A 329 12.07 -1.53 -18.40
N LYS A 330 13.35 -1.87 -18.58
CA LYS A 330 13.77 -3.08 -19.31
C LYS A 330 13.47 -4.35 -18.50
N VAL A 331 13.81 -4.33 -17.19
CA VAL A 331 13.46 -5.44 -16.28
C VAL A 331 11.95 -5.60 -16.19
N ARG A 332 11.20 -4.50 -16.03
CA ARG A 332 9.74 -4.51 -16.02
C ARG A 332 9.16 -5.15 -17.28
N LYS A 333 9.71 -4.81 -18.46
CA LYS A 333 9.29 -5.41 -19.74
C LYS A 333 9.58 -6.90 -19.80
N ASP A 334 10.76 -7.33 -19.33
CA ASP A 334 11.12 -8.75 -19.27
C ASP A 334 10.19 -9.55 -18.35
N LEU A 335 9.71 -8.93 -17.28
CA LEU A 335 8.76 -9.51 -16.32
C LEU A 335 7.29 -9.27 -16.70
N GLY A 336 6.96 -9.16 -18.01
CA GLY A 336 5.59 -9.11 -18.51
C GLY A 336 4.86 -7.79 -18.30
N GLU A 337 5.58 -6.68 -18.19
CA GLU A 337 5.06 -5.31 -17.99
C GLU A 337 4.20 -5.15 -16.73
N CYS A 338 4.54 -5.84 -15.64
CA CYS A 338 3.79 -5.72 -14.38
C CYS A 338 3.74 -4.27 -13.87
N PRO A 339 2.66 -3.87 -13.15
CA PRO A 339 2.63 -2.60 -12.45
C PRO A 339 3.76 -2.52 -11.40
N LEU A 340 4.30 -1.30 -11.17
CA LEU A 340 5.31 -1.08 -10.14
C LEU A 340 4.64 -0.65 -8.83
N VAL A 341 4.13 -1.62 -8.11
CA VAL A 341 3.54 -1.51 -6.77
C VAL A 341 4.18 -2.55 -5.86
N THR A 342 4.01 -2.47 -4.54
CA THR A 342 4.54 -3.50 -3.63
C THR A 342 3.86 -4.86 -3.86
N PRO A 343 4.62 -5.99 -4.02
CA PRO A 343 6.08 -6.10 -3.95
C PRO A 343 6.82 -5.96 -5.29
N SER A 344 6.15 -5.97 -6.44
CA SER A 344 6.76 -5.98 -7.78
C SER A 344 7.76 -4.85 -8.00
N SER A 345 7.48 -3.64 -7.47
CA SER A 345 8.39 -2.50 -7.56
C SER A 345 9.74 -2.76 -6.88
N GLN A 346 9.75 -3.43 -5.75
CA GLN A 346 10.97 -3.78 -5.02
C GLN A 346 11.74 -4.87 -5.78
N ILE A 347 11.06 -5.88 -6.29
CA ILE A 347 11.66 -6.99 -7.05
C ILE A 347 12.32 -6.45 -8.32
N VAL A 348 11.58 -5.68 -9.11
CA VAL A 348 12.09 -5.05 -10.35
C VAL A 348 13.27 -4.12 -10.04
N GLY A 349 13.17 -3.31 -8.99
CA GLY A 349 14.22 -2.38 -8.58
C GLY A 349 15.51 -3.09 -8.19
N THR A 350 15.42 -4.09 -7.31
CA THR A 350 16.58 -4.86 -6.86
C THR A 350 17.23 -5.61 -8.02
N GLN A 351 16.43 -6.20 -8.91
CA GLN A 351 16.97 -6.88 -10.11
C GLN A 351 17.66 -5.89 -11.06
N ALA A 352 17.12 -4.69 -11.24
CA ALA A 352 17.75 -3.64 -12.05
C ALA A 352 19.10 -3.20 -11.45
N VAL A 353 19.19 -3.03 -10.14
CA VAL A 353 20.44 -2.74 -9.43
C VAL A 353 21.47 -3.85 -9.68
N PHE A 354 21.10 -5.12 -9.53
CA PHE A 354 22.00 -6.23 -9.77
C PHE A 354 22.48 -6.31 -11.22
N ASN A 355 21.60 -6.08 -12.18
CA ASN A 355 21.98 -6.06 -13.60
C ASN A 355 23.06 -5.01 -13.89
N VAL A 356 22.92 -3.82 -13.31
CA VAL A 356 23.87 -2.72 -13.52
C VAL A 356 25.19 -2.94 -12.76
N ILE A 357 25.12 -3.36 -11.50
CA ILE A 357 26.33 -3.54 -10.67
C ILE A 357 27.20 -4.67 -11.21
N THR A 358 26.58 -5.78 -11.64
CA THR A 358 27.33 -6.94 -12.18
C THR A 358 27.82 -6.71 -13.61
N GLY A 359 27.36 -5.66 -14.30
CA GLY A 359 27.66 -5.38 -15.71
C GLY A 359 27.08 -6.38 -16.71
N GLU A 360 26.27 -7.33 -16.25
CA GLU A 360 25.60 -8.35 -17.08
C GLU A 360 24.20 -8.58 -16.56
N ARG A 361 23.19 -8.43 -17.45
CA ARG A 361 21.78 -8.64 -17.10
C ARG A 361 21.50 -10.07 -16.68
N TYR A 362 20.83 -10.22 -15.53
CA TYR A 362 20.46 -11.51 -14.94
C TYR A 362 21.65 -12.46 -14.68
N LYS A 363 22.83 -11.91 -14.38
CA LYS A 363 23.96 -12.67 -13.85
C LYS A 363 23.73 -13.08 -12.39
N MET A 364 23.19 -12.16 -11.61
CA MET A 364 22.64 -12.40 -10.29
C MET A 364 21.11 -12.22 -10.38
N VAL A 365 20.37 -13.21 -9.87
CA VAL A 365 18.91 -13.22 -9.92
C VAL A 365 18.38 -13.42 -8.50
N THR A 366 17.49 -12.53 -8.05
CA THR A 366 16.83 -12.69 -6.75
C THR A 366 15.86 -13.86 -6.78
N GLU A 367 15.59 -14.45 -5.63
CA GLU A 367 14.61 -15.55 -5.56
C GLU A 367 13.22 -15.08 -5.96
N GLU A 368 12.83 -13.87 -5.52
CA GLU A 368 11.55 -13.26 -5.87
C GLU A 368 11.41 -13.01 -7.39
N THR A 369 12.51 -12.65 -8.08
CA THR A 369 12.49 -12.54 -9.54
C THR A 369 12.26 -13.90 -10.21
N LYS A 370 12.86 -14.98 -9.69
CA LYS A 370 12.58 -16.34 -10.19
C LYS A 370 11.13 -16.73 -9.93
N GLU A 371 10.61 -16.42 -8.75
CA GLU A 371 9.23 -16.73 -8.38
C GLU A 371 8.20 -16.00 -9.27
N ILE A 372 8.46 -14.74 -9.68
CA ILE A 372 7.66 -14.06 -10.69
C ILE A 372 7.69 -14.86 -12.00
N LEU A 373 8.89 -15.22 -12.48
CA LEU A 373 9.07 -15.95 -13.73
C LEU A 373 8.51 -17.39 -13.68
N GLU A 374 8.41 -17.97 -12.49
CA GLU A 374 7.71 -19.24 -12.22
C GLU A 374 6.18 -19.09 -12.16
N GLY A 375 5.64 -17.84 -12.19
CA GLY A 375 4.20 -17.57 -12.16
C GLY A 375 3.57 -17.54 -10.76
N LYS A 376 4.36 -17.60 -9.69
CA LYS A 376 3.84 -17.64 -8.31
C LYS A 376 3.11 -16.36 -7.87
N TYR A 377 3.45 -15.21 -8.49
CA TYR A 377 2.80 -13.93 -8.19
C TYR A 377 1.54 -13.69 -9.03
N GLY A 378 1.25 -14.56 -10.01
CA GLY A 378 0.08 -14.45 -10.86
C GLY A 378 0.41 -14.20 -12.33
N ALA A 379 -0.63 -14.05 -13.15
CA ALA A 379 -0.52 -13.79 -14.57
C ALA A 379 -0.25 -12.31 -14.84
N THR A 380 0.70 -12.04 -15.72
CA THR A 380 1.03 -10.69 -16.20
C THR A 380 0.25 -10.36 -17.47
N VAL A 381 0.12 -9.05 -17.77
CA VAL A 381 -0.60 -8.56 -18.96
C VAL A 381 0.07 -8.98 -20.27
N LYS A 382 1.38 -9.14 -20.27
CA LYS A 382 2.16 -9.70 -21.39
C LYS A 382 2.94 -10.93 -20.92
N PRO A 383 3.29 -11.84 -21.84
CA PRO A 383 4.15 -12.97 -21.50
C PRO A 383 5.54 -12.47 -21.04
N PHE A 384 6.18 -13.25 -20.17
CA PHE A 384 7.56 -13.02 -19.79
C PHE A 384 8.50 -13.11 -21.00
N ASN A 385 9.64 -12.42 -20.95
CA ASN A 385 10.69 -12.59 -21.95
C ASN A 385 11.23 -14.03 -21.89
N PRO A 386 11.08 -14.83 -22.96
CA PRO A 386 11.42 -16.27 -22.94
C PRO A 386 12.92 -16.51 -22.72
N GLU A 387 13.80 -15.64 -23.22
CA GLU A 387 15.25 -15.78 -23.01
C GLU A 387 15.61 -15.53 -21.54
N VAL A 388 15.04 -14.49 -20.93
CA VAL A 388 15.23 -14.19 -19.52
C VAL A 388 14.66 -15.30 -18.64
N GLN A 389 13.46 -15.79 -18.96
CA GLN A 389 12.81 -16.87 -18.25
C GLN A 389 13.71 -18.12 -18.28
N LYS A 390 14.20 -18.53 -19.45
CA LYS A 390 15.11 -19.65 -19.57
C LYS A 390 16.43 -19.45 -18.83
N LYS A 391 16.99 -18.23 -18.88
CA LYS A 391 18.24 -17.90 -18.16
C LYS A 391 18.06 -18.01 -16.64
N CYS A 392 16.91 -17.57 -16.10
CA CYS A 392 16.69 -17.47 -14.65
C CYS A 392 16.16 -18.75 -14.01
N ILE A 393 15.25 -19.46 -14.66
CA ILE A 393 14.58 -20.66 -14.12
C ILE A 393 14.83 -21.95 -14.91
N GLY A 394 15.64 -21.88 -15.97
CA GLY A 394 15.99 -23.04 -16.80
C GLY A 394 14.79 -23.62 -17.54
N ASP A 395 14.63 -24.93 -17.48
CA ASP A 395 13.54 -25.67 -18.16
C ASP A 395 12.29 -25.86 -17.26
N LYS A 396 12.24 -25.19 -16.10
CA LYS A 396 11.02 -25.18 -15.27
C LYS A 396 9.86 -24.59 -16.04
N LYS A 397 8.70 -25.26 -16.01
CA LYS A 397 7.48 -24.73 -16.57
C LYS A 397 6.79 -23.82 -15.56
N PRO A 398 6.45 -22.57 -15.94
CA PRO A 398 5.68 -21.70 -15.08
C PRO A 398 4.31 -22.31 -14.76
N ILE A 399 3.85 -22.05 -13.54
CA ILE A 399 2.47 -22.39 -13.17
C ILE A 399 1.51 -21.44 -13.86
N THR A 400 0.32 -21.95 -14.19
CA THR A 400 -0.74 -21.18 -14.87
C THR A 400 -2.00 -21.04 -14.01
N CYS A 401 -2.10 -21.83 -12.92
CA CYS A 401 -3.13 -21.68 -11.91
C CYS A 401 -2.75 -20.55 -10.92
N ARG A 402 -3.64 -20.24 -10.01
CA ARG A 402 -3.35 -19.39 -8.86
C ARG A 402 -2.40 -20.16 -7.93
N TYR A 403 -1.32 -19.52 -7.48
CA TYR A 403 -0.33 -20.21 -6.64
C TYR A 403 -0.91 -20.71 -5.31
N ALA A 404 -1.86 -19.97 -4.74
CA ALA A 404 -2.55 -20.40 -3.51
C ALA A 404 -3.30 -21.73 -3.65
N ASP A 405 -3.71 -22.13 -4.87
CA ASP A 405 -4.33 -23.44 -5.13
C ASP A 405 -3.35 -24.62 -4.92
N MET A 406 -2.06 -24.31 -4.83
CA MET A 406 -0.98 -25.30 -4.61
C MET A 406 -0.43 -25.27 -3.17
N ILE A 407 -0.92 -24.38 -2.33
CA ILE A 407 -0.53 -24.25 -0.92
C ILE A 407 -1.58 -24.95 -0.07
N GLU A 408 -1.16 -25.87 0.79
CA GLU A 408 -2.02 -26.46 1.82
C GLU A 408 -2.36 -25.42 2.90
N ASP A 409 -3.40 -25.65 3.67
CA ASP A 409 -3.80 -24.79 4.79
C ASP A 409 -2.63 -24.55 5.74
N GLU A 410 -2.26 -23.30 5.97
CA GLU A 410 -1.10 -22.90 6.78
C GLU A 410 -1.46 -22.54 8.22
N LEU A 411 -2.71 -22.11 8.47
CA LEU A 411 -3.14 -21.59 9.78
C LEU A 411 -2.91 -22.57 10.93
N PRO A 412 -3.22 -23.88 10.82
CA PRO A 412 -2.99 -24.84 11.92
C PRO A 412 -1.50 -25.03 12.25
N GLY A 413 -0.61 -24.80 11.29
CA GLY A 413 0.84 -24.81 11.50
C GLY A 413 1.28 -23.60 12.32
N PHE A 414 0.87 -22.41 11.94
CA PHE A 414 1.18 -21.16 12.64
C PHE A 414 0.61 -21.13 14.07
N GLU A 415 -0.59 -21.68 14.28
CA GLU A 415 -1.18 -21.79 15.63
C GLU A 415 -0.28 -22.57 16.59
N LYS A 416 0.30 -23.67 16.12
CA LYS A 416 1.23 -24.48 16.93
C LYS A 416 2.56 -23.77 17.18
N GLU A 417 3.08 -23.06 16.17
CA GLU A 417 4.38 -22.39 16.29
C GLU A 417 4.31 -21.19 17.24
N VAL A 418 3.18 -20.50 17.32
CA VAL A 418 3.00 -19.31 18.16
C VAL A 418 2.45 -19.64 19.56
N GLU A 419 2.05 -20.87 19.84
CA GLU A 419 1.34 -21.27 21.07
C GLU A 419 2.02 -20.77 22.36
N ALA A 420 3.35 -20.78 22.38
CA ALA A 420 4.12 -20.33 23.56
C ALA A 420 4.10 -18.81 23.80
N TYR A 421 3.68 -18.02 22.81
CA TYR A 421 3.66 -16.56 22.84
C TYR A 421 2.26 -15.97 22.73
N LYS A 422 1.26 -16.81 22.43
CA LYS A 422 -0.11 -16.38 22.12
C LYS A 422 -0.81 -15.82 23.35
N GLU A 423 -1.24 -14.57 23.31
CA GLU A 423 -2.10 -13.92 24.32
C GLU A 423 -3.47 -13.56 23.73
N GLN A 424 -3.55 -13.35 22.43
CA GLN A 424 -4.79 -13.09 21.68
C GLN A 424 -4.81 -13.89 20.39
N ASP A 425 -6.00 -14.10 19.83
CA ASP A 425 -6.13 -14.88 18.59
C ASP A 425 -5.38 -14.29 17.41
N GLU A 426 -5.29 -12.96 17.36
CA GLU A 426 -4.62 -12.20 16.31
C GLU A 426 -3.09 -12.38 16.29
N ASP A 427 -2.49 -12.87 17.37
CA ASP A 427 -1.04 -13.13 17.44
C ASP A 427 -0.61 -14.19 16.42
N VAL A 428 -1.50 -15.14 16.09
CA VAL A 428 -1.26 -16.14 15.04
C VAL A 428 -1.03 -15.45 13.69
N LEU A 429 -1.82 -14.43 13.39
CA LEU A 429 -1.71 -13.67 12.13
C LEU A 429 -0.47 -12.76 12.12
N SER A 430 -0.14 -12.16 13.24
CA SER A 430 1.10 -11.37 13.39
C SER A 430 2.33 -12.24 13.14
N TYR A 431 2.33 -13.46 13.71
CA TYR A 431 3.38 -14.44 13.50
C TYR A 431 3.43 -14.95 12.05
N ALA A 432 2.29 -15.33 11.49
CA ALA A 432 2.20 -15.82 10.11
C ALA A 432 2.81 -14.86 9.08
N LEU A 433 2.55 -13.56 9.27
CA LEU A 433 3.04 -12.51 8.37
C LEU A 433 4.52 -12.17 8.58
N PHE A 434 4.97 -12.09 9.82
CA PHE A 434 6.31 -11.61 10.21
C PHE A 434 6.89 -12.41 11.37
N PRO A 435 7.23 -13.70 11.18
CA PRO A 435 7.57 -14.61 12.29
C PRO A 435 8.65 -14.09 13.24
N GLN A 436 9.77 -13.61 12.68
CA GLN A 436 10.88 -13.10 13.48
C GLN A 436 10.50 -11.83 14.26
N VAL A 437 9.91 -10.87 13.55
CA VAL A 437 9.53 -9.56 14.12
C VAL A 437 8.44 -9.72 15.17
N ALA A 438 7.44 -10.55 14.90
CA ALA A 438 6.38 -10.85 15.87
C ALA A 438 6.93 -11.53 17.11
N THR A 439 7.83 -12.52 16.96
CA THR A 439 8.48 -13.19 18.11
C THR A 439 9.29 -12.21 18.97
N GLU A 440 10.04 -11.29 18.35
CA GLU A 440 10.76 -10.25 19.10
C GLU A 440 9.79 -9.31 19.83
N TYR A 441 8.70 -8.93 19.18
CA TYR A 441 7.67 -8.11 19.79
C TYR A 441 6.98 -8.85 20.96
N PHE A 442 6.62 -10.11 20.83
CA PHE A 442 5.99 -10.90 21.89
C PHE A 442 6.89 -11.03 23.12
N LYS A 443 8.19 -11.26 22.93
CA LYS A 443 9.18 -11.25 24.02
C LYS A 443 9.27 -9.88 24.69
N TYR A 444 9.23 -8.81 23.92
CA TYR A 444 9.21 -7.45 24.45
C TYR A 444 7.94 -7.20 25.27
N ARG A 445 6.76 -7.56 24.75
CA ARG A 445 5.47 -7.45 25.43
C ARG A 445 5.47 -8.20 26.76
N ASP A 446 5.88 -9.45 26.77
CA ASP A 446 5.99 -10.29 27.98
C ASP A 446 6.95 -9.66 29.04
N ALA A 447 8.08 -9.13 28.59
CA ALA A 447 9.02 -8.48 29.48
C ALA A 447 8.45 -7.19 30.11
N GLN A 448 7.70 -6.38 29.33
CA GLN A 448 7.03 -5.18 29.87
C GLN A 448 5.96 -5.54 30.90
N GLU A 449 5.15 -6.56 30.66
CA GLU A 449 4.14 -7.03 31.61
C GLU A 449 4.73 -7.57 32.90
N LYS A 450 5.85 -8.30 32.79
CA LYS A 450 6.58 -8.83 33.96
C LYS A 450 7.48 -7.79 34.62
N LYS A 451 7.53 -6.56 34.10
CA LYS A 451 8.43 -5.48 34.55
C LYS A 451 9.90 -5.89 34.56
N ILE A 452 10.30 -6.70 33.58
CA ILE A 452 11.69 -7.11 33.36
C ILE A 452 12.34 -6.07 32.44
N ASP A 453 13.46 -5.47 32.86
CA ASP A 453 14.25 -4.64 31.96
C ASP A 453 15.00 -5.54 30.95
N VAL A 454 14.52 -5.56 29.70
CA VAL A 454 15.15 -6.34 28.61
C VAL A 454 16.57 -5.83 28.26
N ASN A 455 16.95 -4.63 28.70
CA ASN A 455 18.30 -4.09 28.47
C ASN A 455 19.30 -4.58 29.51
N GLU A 456 18.85 -4.95 30.70
CA GLU A 456 19.75 -5.52 31.75
C GLU A 456 20.32 -6.89 31.35
N GLY A 457 19.70 -7.63 30.44
CA GLY A 457 20.21 -8.92 29.97
C GLY A 457 21.36 -8.84 28.96
N ASN A 458 21.71 -7.64 28.48
CA ASN A 458 22.83 -7.40 27.56
C ASN A 458 24.06 -6.81 28.23
N GLU A 459 24.00 -6.44 29.51
CA GLU A 459 25.20 -6.18 30.30
C GLU A 459 25.79 -7.53 30.71
N GLU A 460 27.03 -7.78 30.34
CA GLU A 460 27.77 -8.97 30.80
C GLU A 460 27.65 -9.05 32.32
N ALA A 461 26.92 -10.06 32.79
CA ALA A 461 26.90 -10.36 34.24
C ALA A 461 28.30 -10.77 34.63
N TYR A 462 29.05 -9.84 35.19
CA TYR A 462 30.28 -10.18 35.86
C TYR A 462 29.93 -10.98 37.13
N PRO A 463 30.40 -12.22 37.26
CA PRO A 463 30.24 -12.94 38.52
C PRO A 463 31.00 -12.18 39.61
N VAL A 464 30.29 -11.79 40.66
CA VAL A 464 30.86 -11.27 41.88
C VAL A 464 31.63 -12.38 42.59
#